data_f38b17a0f4dfc3125b3c8fc806092049
#
_entry.id   f38b17a0f4dfc3125b3c8fc806092049
#
_cell.length_a   1.000
_cell.length_b   1.000
_cell.length_c   1.000
_cell.angle_alpha   90.00
_cell.angle_beta   90.00
_cell.angle_gamma   90.00
#
_symmetry.space_group_name_H-M   'P 1'
#
loop_
_entity.id
_entity.type
_entity.pdbx_description
1 polymer ?
#
loop_
_entity_poly.entity_id
_entity_poly.type
_entity_poly.pdbx_seq_one_letter_code
_entity_poly.pdbx_strand_id
1 'polypeptide(L)'
;MDGTEGEPAGAQATFVACPPRSAPPDAQVSPRRLTSPATYLAAPVRFLESERTRFTAGDRAFALLITTAIGLVVIPEVINYLLVKHTPDLSIDRALVSAETPLAGLARWALSGALLAVASLIVLMRGQPNRDATWLLVFLLALNLPYVIGPERPSPADIIKIALANIVLVAIWKTGARVAVLKWIPILVTGIGVYSLIGGLVIPEYMMYNMVSRKSLVAGWELAGPFGQSNALGMYCAIAFSLVPLIRTNRWRIICASVLLATIVASATRTALVAVGLVVLWWMICRLRSYVSIRTMGTAFAAVAFATALIVPFLEWSPETFTERAFIWSGALELWRDNPVVGVGFNWFLTEGQSQAQIVTWSGMGTGHNLLVDNLLKYGLAGVATLVPIWIGAILATRAMRVGREQIACFGYLIAFFILGITEAVWNLWPNVQQFPTSALIFATVLMARNRYQESAS
;
A
#
# COMPACT_ATOMS: atom_id res chain seq x y z
N MET A 1 16.52 -29.76 -67.63
CA MET A 1 17.74 -30.52 -67.33
C MET A 1 17.75 -30.62 -65.82
N ASP A 2 17.22 -31.72 -65.45
CA ASP A 2 17.72 -32.86 -64.67
C ASP A 2 18.07 -32.41 -63.23
N GLY A 3 17.41 -32.82 -62.27
CA GLY A 3 16.93 -34.17 -61.87
C GLY A 3 17.79 -34.58 -60.68
N THR A 4 17.27 -34.82 -59.53
CA THR A 4 17.31 -36.11 -58.87
C THR A 4 16.74 -35.97 -57.45
N GLU A 5 15.75 -36.80 -57.26
CA GLU A 5 15.12 -37.13 -55.97
C GLU A 5 16.12 -37.84 -55.03
N GLY A 6 16.04 -37.59 -53.76
CA GLY A 6 16.72 -38.34 -52.71
C GLY A 6 15.78 -38.53 -51.52
N GLU A 7 15.10 -39.68 -51.50
CA GLU A 7 14.35 -40.19 -50.35
C GLU A 7 15.28 -40.44 -49.16
N PRO A 8 14.94 -40.12 -47.93
CA PRO A 8 15.57 -40.71 -46.77
C PRO A 8 14.73 -41.86 -46.21
N ALA A 9 15.43 -42.95 -45.99
CA ALA A 9 15.02 -44.23 -45.45
C ALA A 9 14.27 -44.16 -44.13
N GLY A 10 13.24 -45.02 -44.04
CA GLY A 10 12.43 -45.22 -42.85
C GLY A 10 13.19 -45.79 -41.65
N ALA A 11 13.08 -45.17 -40.53
CA ALA A 11 13.44 -45.74 -39.23
C ALA A 11 12.22 -46.47 -38.65
N GLN A 12 12.25 -47.79 -38.66
CA GLN A 12 11.29 -48.65 -37.99
C GLN A 12 11.45 -48.50 -36.46
N ALA A 13 10.45 -47.92 -35.80
CA ALA A 13 10.36 -47.91 -34.34
C ALA A 13 9.85 -49.28 -33.88
N THR A 14 10.72 -50.03 -33.22
CA THR A 14 10.39 -51.28 -32.51
C THR A 14 9.60 -50.93 -31.23
N PHE A 15 8.32 -51.26 -31.24
CA PHE A 15 7.49 -51.24 -30.04
C PHE A 15 7.87 -52.38 -29.10
N VAL A 16 8.48 -52.10 -27.97
CA VAL A 16 8.66 -53.03 -26.87
C VAL A 16 7.36 -53.03 -26.05
N ALA A 17 6.61 -54.11 -26.13
CA ALA A 17 5.41 -54.31 -25.32
C ALA A 17 5.80 -54.54 -23.84
N CYS A 18 5.34 -53.68 -22.95
CA CYS A 18 5.39 -53.92 -21.50
C CYS A 18 4.37 -55.00 -21.10
N PRO A 19 4.73 -55.92 -20.20
CA PRO A 19 3.79 -56.93 -19.67
C PRO A 19 2.72 -56.28 -18.78
N PRO A 20 1.50 -56.84 -18.74
CA PRO A 20 0.40 -56.32 -17.92
C PRO A 20 0.71 -56.46 -16.43
N ARG A 21 0.60 -55.37 -15.70
CA ARG A 21 0.64 -55.35 -14.23
C ARG A 21 -0.61 -56.05 -13.72
N SER A 22 -0.42 -57.08 -12.90
CA SER A 22 -1.45 -57.78 -12.11
C SER A 22 -2.17 -56.75 -11.19
N ALA A 23 -3.50 -56.77 -11.25
CA ALA A 23 -4.35 -55.99 -10.36
C ALA A 23 -4.17 -56.43 -8.92
N PRO A 24 -4.14 -55.49 -7.94
CA PRO A 24 -4.16 -55.82 -6.53
C PRO A 24 -5.55 -56.33 -6.10
N PRO A 25 -5.62 -57.27 -5.15
CA PRO A 25 -6.89 -57.85 -4.72
C PRO A 25 -7.80 -56.84 -4.02
N ASP A 26 -9.08 -57.03 -4.20
CA ASP A 26 -10.23 -56.31 -3.70
C ASP A 26 -10.03 -55.53 -2.42
N ALA A 27 -9.90 -54.19 -2.52
CA ALA A 27 -10.11 -53.28 -1.40
C ALA A 27 -11.63 -53.17 -1.16
N GLN A 28 -12.10 -53.78 -0.11
CA GLN A 28 -13.47 -53.63 0.38
C GLN A 28 -13.77 -52.14 0.57
N VAL A 29 -14.64 -51.62 -0.26
CA VAL A 29 -15.18 -50.26 -0.14
C VAL A 29 -16.09 -50.23 1.08
N SER A 30 -15.55 -49.75 2.20
CA SER A 30 -16.34 -49.42 3.38
C SER A 30 -17.38 -48.36 3.02
N PRO A 31 -18.68 -48.50 3.35
CA PRO A 31 -19.70 -47.53 3.03
C PRO A 31 -19.36 -46.20 3.75
N ARG A 32 -19.10 -45.15 3.00
CA ARG A 32 -18.99 -43.78 3.52
C ARG A 32 -20.27 -43.47 4.28
N ARG A 33 -20.18 -43.41 5.61
CA ARG A 33 -21.24 -42.82 6.42
C ARG A 33 -21.45 -41.39 5.95
N LEU A 34 -22.64 -41.11 5.45
CA LEU A 34 -23.14 -39.76 5.18
C LEU A 34 -23.17 -39.05 6.54
N THR A 35 -22.16 -38.26 6.80
CA THR A 35 -22.13 -37.36 7.95
C THR A 35 -23.24 -36.33 7.80
N SER A 36 -24.09 -36.21 8.81
CA SER A 36 -25.26 -35.33 8.82
C SER A 36 -24.83 -33.85 8.59
N PRO A 37 -25.67 -33.02 7.98
CA PRO A 37 -25.37 -31.58 7.76
C PRO A 37 -25.06 -30.80 9.04
N ALA A 38 -25.52 -31.30 10.21
CA ALA A 38 -25.28 -30.66 11.51
C ALA A 38 -23.79 -30.67 11.95
N THR A 39 -22.97 -31.57 11.42
CA THR A 39 -21.54 -31.66 11.79
C THR A 39 -20.69 -30.57 11.10
N TYR A 40 -21.20 -29.95 10.04
CA TYR A 40 -20.51 -28.85 9.34
C TYR A 40 -20.62 -27.48 10.05
N LEU A 41 -21.61 -27.32 10.94
CA LEU A 41 -21.81 -26.08 11.69
C LEU A 41 -20.89 -25.93 12.91
N ALA A 42 -20.24 -27.02 13.35
CA ALA A 42 -19.41 -27.05 14.55
C ALA A 42 -17.91 -27.14 14.32
N ALA A 43 -17.40 -26.92 13.11
CA ALA A 43 -15.97 -26.79 12.85
C ALA A 43 -15.52 -25.34 13.08
N PRO A 44 -15.41 -24.86 14.35
CA PRO A 44 -14.96 -23.50 14.58
C PRO A 44 -13.46 -23.46 14.38
N VAL A 45 -13.01 -22.51 13.57
CA VAL A 45 -11.83 -21.67 13.82
C VAL A 45 -10.54 -22.31 14.38
N ARG A 46 -10.45 -23.62 14.63
CA ARG A 46 -9.20 -24.30 15.02
C ARG A 46 -8.12 -24.28 13.93
N PHE A 47 -8.46 -23.92 12.70
CA PHE A 47 -7.51 -23.78 11.58
C PHE A 47 -6.53 -22.62 11.74
N LEU A 48 -6.69 -21.76 12.72
CA LEU A 48 -5.90 -20.54 12.88
C LEU A 48 -4.79 -20.64 13.95
N GLU A 49 -4.64 -21.75 14.66
CA GLU A 49 -3.78 -21.80 15.85
C GLU A 49 -2.44 -22.50 15.68
N SER A 50 -2.19 -23.28 14.65
CA SER A 50 -0.91 -23.97 14.56
C SER A 50 0.00 -23.36 13.50
N GLU A 51 0.92 -22.57 13.92
CA GLU A 51 2.32 -22.51 13.52
C GLU A 51 3.01 -21.35 14.25
N ARG A 52 3.72 -21.69 15.33
CA ARG A 52 4.75 -20.81 15.89
C ARG A 52 5.91 -20.75 14.90
N THR A 53 5.70 -20.11 13.75
CA THR A 53 6.79 -19.85 12.81
C THR A 53 7.70 -18.80 13.43
N ARG A 54 8.91 -19.22 13.82
CA ARG A 54 9.97 -18.30 14.23
C ARG A 54 10.25 -17.34 13.08
N PHE A 55 10.43 -16.06 13.40
CA PHE A 55 10.87 -15.08 12.41
C PHE A 55 12.22 -15.48 11.84
N THR A 56 12.31 -15.51 10.53
CA THR A 56 13.59 -15.70 9.83
C THR A 56 14.46 -14.46 10.00
N ALA A 57 15.76 -14.60 9.70
CA ALA A 57 16.63 -13.43 9.65
C ALA A 57 16.13 -12.39 8.61
N GLY A 58 15.44 -12.84 7.52
CA GLY A 58 14.79 -11.97 6.54
C GLY A 58 13.63 -11.19 7.11
N ASP A 59 12.77 -11.85 7.87
CA ASP A 59 11.65 -11.20 8.50
C ASP A 59 12.11 -10.12 9.51
N ARG A 60 13.20 -10.38 10.26
CA ARG A 60 13.77 -9.41 11.21
C ARG A 60 14.39 -8.21 10.49
N ALA A 61 15.16 -8.46 9.44
CA ALA A 61 15.73 -7.39 8.63
C ALA A 61 14.66 -6.50 7.99
N PHE A 62 13.57 -7.13 7.50
CA PHE A 62 12.47 -6.38 6.93
C PHE A 62 11.65 -5.62 7.99
N ALA A 63 11.46 -6.18 9.18
CA ALA A 63 10.84 -5.45 10.29
C ALA A 63 11.64 -4.19 10.66
N LEU A 64 12.97 -4.28 10.67
CA LEU A 64 13.85 -3.13 10.87
C LEU A 64 13.67 -2.10 9.75
N LEU A 65 13.63 -2.54 8.49
CA LEU A 65 13.39 -1.66 7.34
C LEU A 65 12.05 -0.92 7.46
N ILE A 66 10.95 -1.63 7.81
CA ILE A 66 9.64 -1.02 8.05
C ILE A 66 9.72 0.03 9.15
N THR A 67 10.34 -0.31 10.28
CA THR A 67 10.45 0.59 11.44
C THR A 67 11.24 1.84 11.09
N THR A 68 12.35 1.70 10.37
CA THR A 68 13.17 2.84 9.93
C THR A 68 12.42 3.69 8.90
N ALA A 69 11.70 3.07 7.96
CA ALA A 69 10.90 3.81 6.96
C ALA A 69 9.75 4.59 7.60
N ILE A 70 9.02 4.01 8.56
CA ILE A 70 7.98 4.72 9.31
C ILE A 70 8.62 5.81 10.18
N GLY A 71 9.75 5.52 10.83
CA GLY A 71 10.50 6.50 11.61
C GLY A 71 10.92 7.71 10.79
N LEU A 72 11.41 7.48 9.56
CA LEU A 72 11.83 8.54 8.62
C LEU A 72 10.71 9.53 8.29
N VAL A 73 9.48 9.04 8.15
CA VAL A 73 8.34 9.89 7.76
C VAL A 73 7.59 10.46 8.97
N VAL A 74 7.75 9.89 10.16
CA VAL A 74 6.97 10.29 11.34
C VAL A 74 7.81 11.13 12.33
N ILE A 75 9.06 10.74 12.61
CA ILE A 75 9.88 11.41 13.62
C ILE A 75 10.18 12.87 13.26
N PRO A 76 10.57 13.22 12.02
CA PRO A 76 10.76 14.62 11.64
C PRO A 76 9.48 15.45 11.81
N GLU A 77 8.33 14.87 11.45
CA GLU A 77 7.03 15.53 11.61
C GLU A 77 6.66 15.72 13.10
N VAL A 78 6.92 14.72 13.96
CA VAL A 78 6.77 14.85 15.42
C VAL A 78 7.61 16.02 15.92
N ILE A 79 8.88 16.10 15.53
CA ILE A 79 9.77 17.20 15.93
C ILE A 79 9.23 18.53 15.42
N ASN A 80 8.81 18.58 14.15
CA ASN A 80 8.31 19.80 13.53
C ASN A 80 7.08 20.33 14.25
N TYR A 81 6.07 19.47 14.48
CA TYR A 81 4.81 19.86 15.10
C TYR A 81 4.81 19.90 16.62
N LEU A 82 5.92 19.57 17.28
CA LEU A 82 6.17 19.94 18.66
C LEU A 82 6.79 21.35 18.80
N LEU A 83 7.37 21.88 17.72
CA LEU A 83 8.00 23.19 17.67
C LEU A 83 7.12 24.26 17.01
N VAL A 84 6.25 23.84 16.08
CA VAL A 84 5.36 24.71 15.31
C VAL A 84 3.91 24.31 15.55
N LYS A 85 3.06 25.26 15.94
CA LYS A 85 1.63 25.00 16.13
C LYS A 85 0.92 24.68 14.82
N HIS A 86 -0.02 23.75 14.85
CA HIS A 86 -0.98 23.55 13.77
C HIS A 86 -2.03 24.66 13.76
N THR A 87 -1.70 25.86 13.46
CA THR A 87 -2.73 26.90 13.32
C THR A 87 -3.13 27.04 11.86
N PRO A 88 -4.36 26.76 11.49
CA PRO A 88 -4.93 27.23 10.25
C PRO A 88 -5.29 28.72 10.39
N ASP A 89 -4.35 29.56 10.77
CA ASP A 89 -4.54 30.98 10.64
C ASP A 89 -4.46 31.32 9.16
N LEU A 90 -5.62 31.49 8.56
CA LEU A 90 -5.77 31.82 7.14
C LEU A 90 -5.15 33.18 6.78
N SER A 91 -4.76 33.99 7.80
CA SER A 91 -4.12 35.28 7.63
C SER A 91 -2.60 35.19 7.49
N ILE A 92 -2.00 34.06 7.87
CA ILE A 92 -0.54 33.84 7.74
C ILE A 92 -0.29 33.06 6.45
N ASP A 93 0.68 33.52 5.69
CA ASP A 93 1.11 32.87 4.45
C ASP A 93 1.44 31.38 4.73
N ARG A 94 0.66 30.46 4.17
CA ARG A 94 0.78 29.01 4.40
C ARG A 94 2.19 28.49 4.12
N ALA A 95 2.95 29.17 3.27
CA ALA A 95 4.34 28.85 2.97
C ALA A 95 5.24 29.01 4.21
N LEU A 96 4.94 29.94 5.10
CA LEU A 96 5.70 30.17 6.34
C LEU A 96 5.34 29.17 7.46
N VAL A 97 4.09 28.72 7.50
CA VAL A 97 3.61 27.75 8.49
C VAL A 97 4.02 26.32 8.14
N SER A 98 4.26 26.03 6.86
CA SER A 98 4.70 24.70 6.39
C SER A 98 6.22 24.55 6.33
N ALA A 99 7.00 25.56 6.68
CA ALA A 99 8.46 25.49 6.66
C ALA A 99 8.96 24.44 7.66
N GLU A 100 9.75 23.52 7.16
CA GLU A 100 10.39 22.50 8.00
C GLU A 100 11.40 23.17 8.94
N THR A 101 11.28 22.89 10.25
CA THR A 101 12.26 23.39 11.22
C THR A 101 13.65 22.78 10.99
N PRO A 102 14.75 23.51 11.27
CA PRO A 102 16.10 22.98 11.07
C PRO A 102 16.35 21.64 11.79
N LEU A 103 15.76 21.45 12.98
CA LEU A 103 15.88 20.22 13.74
C LEU A 103 15.11 19.06 13.08
N ALA A 104 13.92 19.31 12.54
CA ALA A 104 13.16 18.31 11.77
C ALA A 104 13.92 17.93 10.49
N GLY A 105 14.49 18.92 9.78
CA GLY A 105 15.33 18.69 8.62
C GLY A 105 16.55 17.83 8.94
N LEU A 106 17.27 18.12 10.03
CA LEU A 106 18.42 17.31 10.49
C LEU A 106 17.97 15.87 10.80
N ALA A 107 16.85 15.70 11.52
CA ALA A 107 16.31 14.38 11.82
C ALA A 107 15.94 13.61 10.55
N ARG A 108 15.38 14.28 9.53
CA ARG A 108 15.04 13.68 8.23
C ARG A 108 16.30 13.21 7.50
N TRP A 109 17.37 14.00 7.49
CA TRP A 109 18.65 13.61 6.90
C TRP A 109 19.30 12.43 7.64
N ALA A 110 19.32 12.47 8.97
CA ALA A 110 19.88 11.38 9.79
C ALA A 110 19.11 10.07 9.58
N LEU A 111 17.77 10.10 9.55
CA LEU A 111 16.94 8.92 9.32
C LEU A 111 16.98 8.43 7.88
N SER A 112 17.17 9.32 6.88
CA SER A 112 17.44 8.93 5.50
C SER A 112 18.76 8.17 5.39
N GLY A 113 19.82 8.65 6.07
CA GLY A 113 21.10 7.97 6.19
C GLY A 113 20.97 6.61 6.90
N ALA A 114 20.19 6.53 7.99
CA ALA A 114 19.92 5.28 8.69
C ALA A 114 19.17 4.27 7.80
N LEU A 115 18.15 4.71 7.06
CA LEU A 115 17.43 3.86 6.12
C LEU A 115 18.35 3.36 5.00
N LEU A 116 19.17 4.24 4.44
CA LEU A 116 20.19 3.88 3.45
C LEU A 116 21.17 2.83 4.01
N ALA A 117 21.68 3.03 5.23
CA ALA A 117 22.59 2.09 5.88
C ALA A 117 21.92 0.72 6.10
N VAL A 118 20.70 0.68 6.64
CA VAL A 118 19.94 -0.55 6.84
C VAL A 118 19.69 -1.26 5.50
N ALA A 119 19.23 -0.54 4.49
CA ALA A 119 18.94 -1.12 3.18
C ALA A 119 20.21 -1.64 2.50
N SER A 120 21.31 -0.87 2.52
CA SER A 120 22.62 -1.27 1.97
C SER A 120 23.18 -2.50 2.69
N LEU A 121 23.09 -2.55 4.02
CA LEU A 121 23.53 -3.70 4.80
C LEU A 121 22.73 -4.96 4.42
N ILE A 122 21.43 -4.86 4.23
CA ILE A 122 20.60 -5.97 3.74
C ILE A 122 21.05 -6.41 2.34
N VAL A 123 21.32 -5.47 1.44
CA VAL A 123 21.75 -5.76 0.07
C VAL A 123 23.10 -6.46 0.06
N LEU A 124 24.04 -6.03 0.89
CA LEU A 124 25.42 -6.57 0.94
C LEU A 124 25.50 -7.92 1.67
N MET A 125 24.81 -8.04 2.82
CA MET A 125 24.94 -9.23 3.67
C MET A 125 24.06 -10.40 3.21
N ARG A 126 23.07 -10.17 2.35
CA ARG A 126 22.22 -11.24 1.86
C ARG A 126 22.65 -11.68 0.48
N GLY A 127 22.87 -12.99 0.34
CA GLY A 127 23.12 -13.63 -0.95
C GLY A 127 21.96 -13.36 -1.93
N GLN A 128 22.19 -13.67 -3.19
CA GLN A 128 21.11 -13.57 -4.20
C GLN A 128 20.00 -14.54 -3.84
N PRO A 129 18.75 -14.05 -3.70
CA PRO A 129 17.64 -14.95 -3.49
C PRO A 129 17.39 -15.76 -4.78
N ASN A 130 17.18 -17.07 -4.63
CA ASN A 130 16.74 -17.90 -5.75
C ASN A 130 15.23 -17.62 -5.99
N ARG A 131 14.93 -16.47 -6.62
CA ARG A 131 13.57 -15.98 -6.87
C ARG A 131 13.51 -15.14 -8.12
N ASP A 132 12.32 -15.12 -8.69
CA ASP A 132 11.96 -14.22 -9.77
C ASP A 132 12.14 -12.75 -9.36
N ALA A 133 12.80 -11.99 -10.22
CA ALA A 133 13.03 -10.55 -10.06
C ALA A 133 12.02 -9.71 -10.85
N THR A 134 11.04 -10.31 -11.50
CA THR A 134 10.08 -9.62 -12.38
C THR A 134 9.43 -8.44 -11.66
N TRP A 135 8.91 -8.65 -10.46
CA TRP A 135 8.28 -7.56 -9.71
C TRP A 135 9.28 -6.49 -9.28
N LEU A 136 10.50 -6.86 -8.92
CA LEU A 136 11.54 -5.88 -8.65
C LEU A 136 11.78 -4.99 -9.88
N LEU A 137 11.93 -5.60 -11.07
CA LEU A 137 12.13 -4.84 -12.32
C LEU A 137 10.95 -3.94 -12.64
N VAL A 138 9.71 -4.39 -12.43
CA VAL A 138 8.51 -3.56 -12.61
C VAL A 138 8.52 -2.35 -11.66
N PHE A 139 8.87 -2.53 -10.38
CA PHE A 139 8.97 -1.42 -9.44
C PHE A 139 10.12 -0.46 -9.79
N LEU A 140 11.29 -0.98 -10.19
CA LEU A 140 12.40 -0.16 -10.64
C LEU A 140 12.04 0.63 -11.90
N LEU A 141 11.32 0.02 -12.84
CA LEU A 141 10.81 0.71 -14.02
C LEU A 141 9.82 1.81 -13.63
N ALA A 142 8.84 1.50 -12.78
CA ALA A 142 7.85 2.48 -12.32
C ALA A 142 8.49 3.67 -11.57
N LEU A 143 9.58 3.42 -10.84
CA LEU A 143 10.32 4.47 -10.14
C LEU A 143 11.15 5.33 -11.08
N ASN A 144 11.86 4.73 -12.04
CA ASN A 144 12.89 5.44 -12.81
C ASN A 144 12.39 5.98 -14.17
N LEU A 145 11.40 5.29 -14.80
CA LEU A 145 10.92 5.69 -16.12
C LEU A 145 10.45 7.16 -16.17
N PRO A 146 9.67 7.67 -15.20
CA PRO A 146 9.21 9.06 -15.22
C PRO A 146 10.34 10.10 -15.27
N TYR A 147 11.51 9.79 -14.69
CA TYR A 147 12.68 10.69 -14.70
C TYR A 147 13.50 10.59 -15.97
N VAL A 148 13.37 9.50 -16.72
CA VAL A 148 14.07 9.31 -17.99
C VAL A 148 13.31 9.99 -19.14
N ILE A 149 11.98 9.88 -19.13
CA ILE A 149 11.13 10.38 -20.24
C ILE A 149 10.37 11.67 -19.89
N GLY A 150 10.30 12.02 -18.60
CA GLY A 150 9.55 13.19 -18.13
C GLY A 150 10.15 14.52 -18.57
N PRO A 151 9.36 15.61 -18.54
CA PRO A 151 9.80 16.94 -18.99
C PRO A 151 10.81 17.57 -18.02
N GLU A 152 10.79 17.17 -16.75
CA GLU A 152 11.68 17.73 -15.72
C GLU A 152 12.97 16.92 -15.58
N ARG A 153 14.09 17.63 -15.45
CA ARG A 153 15.36 17.02 -15.08
C ARG A 153 15.47 16.91 -13.56
N PRO A 154 15.81 15.71 -13.02
CA PRO A 154 15.98 15.56 -11.59
C PRO A 154 17.14 16.43 -11.07
N SER A 155 16.92 17.13 -9.97
CA SER A 155 17.96 17.82 -9.24
C SER A 155 18.95 16.83 -8.60
N PRO A 156 20.15 17.26 -8.17
CA PRO A 156 21.06 16.40 -7.41
C PRO A 156 20.41 15.78 -6.16
N ALA A 157 19.54 16.52 -5.50
CA ALA A 157 18.77 16.01 -4.33
C ALA A 157 17.78 14.92 -4.74
N ASP A 158 17.15 15.03 -5.90
CA ASP A 158 16.22 14.02 -6.41
C ASP A 158 16.98 12.75 -6.83
N ILE A 159 18.18 12.89 -7.42
CA ILE A 159 19.02 11.73 -7.75
C ILE A 159 19.37 10.93 -6.48
N ILE A 160 19.69 11.58 -5.37
CA ILE A 160 19.95 10.94 -4.09
C ILE A 160 18.71 10.19 -3.59
N LYS A 161 17.54 10.81 -3.68
CA LYS A 161 16.26 10.17 -3.28
C LYS A 161 15.95 8.98 -4.18
N ILE A 162 16.14 9.09 -5.50
CA ILE A 162 15.96 8.00 -6.46
C ILE A 162 16.90 6.84 -6.12
N ALA A 163 18.17 7.11 -5.86
CA ALA A 163 19.14 6.09 -5.46
C ALA A 163 18.72 5.38 -4.15
N LEU A 164 18.29 6.14 -3.14
CA LEU A 164 17.76 5.58 -1.90
C LEU A 164 16.55 4.67 -2.17
N ALA A 165 15.60 5.12 -2.99
CA ALA A 165 14.41 4.34 -3.32
C ALA A 165 14.76 3.03 -4.05
N ASN A 166 15.69 3.07 -5.02
CA ASN A 166 16.18 1.89 -5.72
C ASN A 166 16.82 0.89 -4.74
N ILE A 167 17.69 1.35 -3.84
CA ILE A 167 18.37 0.49 -2.85
C ILE A 167 17.34 -0.14 -1.89
N VAL A 168 16.32 0.63 -1.45
CA VAL A 168 15.26 0.14 -0.59
C VAL A 168 14.43 -0.95 -1.29
N LEU A 169 14.06 -0.76 -2.56
CA LEU A 169 13.32 -1.77 -3.33
C LEU A 169 14.14 -3.08 -3.49
N VAL A 170 15.43 -2.96 -3.80
CA VAL A 170 16.35 -4.13 -3.85
C VAL A 170 16.47 -4.80 -2.49
N ALA A 171 16.55 -4.02 -1.39
CA ALA A 171 16.58 -4.55 -0.04
C ALA A 171 15.29 -5.32 0.30
N ILE A 172 14.12 -4.78 -0.03
CA ILE A 172 12.83 -5.47 0.16
C ILE A 172 12.85 -6.83 -0.57
N TRP A 173 13.25 -6.84 -1.83
CA TRP A 173 13.36 -8.07 -2.61
C TRP A 173 14.34 -9.06 -1.99
N LYS A 174 15.52 -8.62 -1.55
CA LYS A 174 16.55 -9.49 -0.94
C LYS A 174 16.13 -10.07 0.42
N THR A 175 15.28 -9.39 1.20
CA THR A 175 14.84 -9.93 2.50
C THR A 175 14.09 -11.23 2.38
N GLY A 176 13.29 -11.38 1.33
CA GLY A 176 12.38 -12.50 1.18
C GLY A 176 11.37 -12.62 2.32
N ALA A 177 10.99 -11.50 2.86
CA ALA A 177 10.10 -11.45 3.99
C ALA A 177 8.72 -11.98 3.66
N ARG A 178 8.06 -12.54 4.68
CA ARG A 178 6.66 -12.98 4.59
C ARG A 178 5.73 -11.80 4.80
N VAL A 179 4.55 -11.88 4.20
CA VAL A 179 3.46 -10.90 4.40
C VAL A 179 3.14 -10.69 5.90
N ALA A 180 3.25 -11.73 6.72
CA ALA A 180 3.03 -11.64 8.16
C ALA A 180 3.91 -10.59 8.89
N VAL A 181 5.02 -10.16 8.29
CA VAL A 181 5.88 -9.10 8.85
C VAL A 181 5.21 -7.73 8.79
N LEU A 182 4.29 -7.51 7.87
CA LEU A 182 3.50 -6.28 7.78
C LEU A 182 2.67 -5.99 9.06
N LYS A 183 2.56 -6.94 9.98
CA LYS A 183 1.97 -6.70 11.32
C LYS A 183 2.63 -5.57 12.09
N TRP A 184 3.88 -5.24 11.77
CA TRP A 184 4.58 -4.12 12.41
C TRP A 184 3.97 -2.77 12.04
N ILE A 185 3.33 -2.65 10.86
CA ILE A 185 2.64 -1.41 10.46
C ILE A 185 1.49 -1.07 11.43
N PRO A 186 0.48 -1.94 11.66
CA PRO A 186 -0.59 -1.61 12.61
C PRO A 186 -0.08 -1.41 14.03
N ILE A 187 1.00 -2.08 14.46
CA ILE A 187 1.58 -1.88 15.80
C ILE A 187 2.20 -0.48 15.91
N LEU A 188 3.04 -0.08 14.96
CA LEU A 188 3.71 1.22 14.97
C LEU A 188 2.70 2.37 14.78
N VAL A 189 1.76 2.23 13.86
CA VAL A 189 0.72 3.24 13.62
C VAL A 189 -0.24 3.36 14.81
N THR A 190 -0.48 2.27 15.56
CA THR A 190 -1.21 2.35 16.83
C THR A 190 -0.44 3.23 17.85
N GLY A 191 0.88 3.11 17.90
CA GLY A 191 1.72 4.02 18.72
C GLY A 191 1.55 5.48 18.32
N ILE A 192 1.53 5.76 17.00
CA ILE A 192 1.25 7.10 16.47
C ILE A 192 -0.16 7.56 16.87
N GLY A 193 -1.17 6.68 16.76
CA GLY A 193 -2.53 6.98 17.19
C GLY A 193 -2.64 7.32 18.67
N VAL A 194 -1.98 6.54 19.54
CA VAL A 194 -1.93 6.83 21.00
C VAL A 194 -1.27 8.18 21.25
N TYR A 195 -0.11 8.44 20.64
CA TYR A 195 0.57 9.74 20.72
C TYR A 195 -0.35 10.89 20.30
N SER A 196 -1.05 10.73 19.17
CA SER A 196 -1.95 11.76 18.63
C SER A 196 -3.15 12.00 19.54
N LEU A 197 -3.79 10.93 20.06
CA LEU A 197 -4.96 11.06 20.95
C LEU A 197 -4.58 11.69 22.28
N ILE A 198 -3.48 11.25 22.91
CA ILE A 198 -2.99 11.83 24.17
C ILE A 198 -2.55 13.26 23.93
N GLY A 199 -1.76 13.51 22.89
CA GLY A 199 -1.30 14.86 22.57
C GLY A 199 -2.46 15.81 22.24
N GLY A 200 -3.48 15.33 21.53
CA GLY A 200 -4.70 16.10 21.24
C GLY A 200 -5.47 16.53 22.49
N LEU A 201 -5.40 15.74 23.57
CA LEU A 201 -6.01 16.10 24.86
C LEU A 201 -5.11 17.04 25.71
N VAL A 202 -3.79 16.88 25.64
CA VAL A 202 -2.83 17.57 26.51
C VAL A 202 -2.33 18.87 25.88
N ILE A 203 -2.05 18.87 24.60
CA ILE A 203 -1.47 19.99 23.83
C ILE A 203 -2.22 20.17 22.49
N PRO A 204 -3.52 20.49 22.51
CA PRO A 204 -4.35 20.52 21.32
C PRO A 204 -3.82 21.45 20.22
N GLU A 205 -3.22 22.57 20.56
CA GLU A 205 -2.65 23.53 19.61
C GLU A 205 -1.55 22.95 18.70
N TYR A 206 -0.88 21.88 19.16
CA TYR A 206 0.19 21.20 18.44
C TYR A 206 -0.26 19.90 17.73
N MET A 207 -1.48 19.45 18.03
CA MET A 207 -1.99 18.16 17.52
C MET A 207 -3.24 18.28 16.67
N MET A 208 -3.99 19.40 16.84
CA MET A 208 -5.23 19.61 16.08
C MET A 208 -4.96 20.48 14.85
N TYR A 209 -5.35 19.98 13.68
CA TYR A 209 -5.32 20.76 12.44
C TYR A 209 -6.36 21.89 12.49
N ASN A 210 -7.52 21.63 13.09
CA ASN A 210 -8.58 22.60 13.25
C ASN A 210 -9.32 22.31 14.57
N MET A 211 -9.65 23.36 15.33
CA MET A 211 -10.38 23.28 16.60
C MET A 211 -11.86 23.67 16.45
N VAL A 212 -12.27 24.18 15.28
CA VAL A 212 -13.66 24.52 14.95
C VAL A 212 -13.94 24.11 13.51
N SER A 213 -14.27 22.82 13.29
CA SER A 213 -14.52 22.31 11.96
C SER A 213 -15.93 21.75 11.83
N ARG A 214 -16.60 22.12 10.73
CA ARG A 214 -17.89 21.52 10.32
C ARG A 214 -17.74 20.05 9.85
N LYS A 215 -16.53 19.59 9.58
CA LYS A 215 -16.26 18.18 9.20
C LYS A 215 -16.19 17.28 10.41
N SER A 216 -15.89 17.84 11.58
CA SER A 216 -15.64 17.10 12.79
C SER A 216 -16.84 16.28 13.23
N LEU A 217 -16.56 15.07 13.72
CA LEU A 217 -17.54 14.20 14.34
C LEU A 217 -17.55 14.33 15.87
N VAL A 218 -16.50 14.92 16.45
CA VAL A 218 -16.30 15.05 17.90
C VAL A 218 -15.82 16.45 18.22
N ALA A 219 -16.59 17.19 18.97
CA ALA A 219 -16.25 18.49 19.59
C ALA A 219 -15.71 19.59 18.64
N GLY A 220 -15.91 19.47 17.34
CA GLY A 220 -15.39 20.44 16.36
C GLY A 220 -13.92 20.19 15.97
N TRP A 221 -13.26 19.19 16.52
CA TRP A 221 -11.81 18.97 16.37
C TRP A 221 -11.45 18.13 15.13
N GLU A 222 -10.34 18.46 14.48
CA GLU A 222 -9.68 17.66 13.44
C GLU A 222 -8.28 17.29 13.91
N LEU A 223 -8.11 16.10 14.45
CA LEU A 223 -6.81 15.61 14.92
C LEU A 223 -5.88 15.30 13.75
N ALA A 224 -4.71 15.94 13.69
CA ALA A 224 -3.64 15.68 12.72
C ALA A 224 -2.45 14.93 13.34
N GLY A 225 -2.27 15.01 14.64
CA GLY A 225 -1.15 14.37 15.32
C GLY A 225 0.19 14.89 14.80
N PRO A 226 1.12 14.00 14.40
CA PRO A 226 2.41 14.39 13.83
C PRO A 226 2.34 14.79 12.35
N PHE A 227 1.18 14.78 11.71
CA PHE A 227 1.07 15.08 10.30
C PHE A 227 0.54 16.49 10.03
N GLY A 228 0.92 17.09 8.91
CA GLY A 228 0.48 18.44 8.54
C GLY A 228 -1.02 18.58 8.27
N GLN A 229 -1.74 17.44 8.14
CA GLN A 229 -3.17 17.41 7.83
C GLN A 229 -3.85 16.23 8.53
N SER A 230 -5.10 16.43 8.97
CA SER A 230 -5.92 15.38 9.60
C SER A 230 -6.20 14.20 8.67
N ASN A 231 -6.38 14.46 7.35
CA ASN A 231 -6.57 13.41 6.35
C ASN A 231 -5.39 12.42 6.30
N ALA A 232 -4.17 12.91 6.44
CA ALA A 232 -2.98 12.07 6.44
C ALA A 232 -2.96 11.10 7.62
N LEU A 233 -3.29 11.56 8.83
CA LEU A 233 -3.42 10.69 10.01
C LEU A 233 -4.53 9.65 9.81
N GLY A 234 -5.69 10.07 9.31
CA GLY A 234 -6.81 9.18 9.04
C GLY A 234 -6.46 8.08 8.02
N MET A 235 -5.78 8.44 6.92
CA MET A 235 -5.31 7.47 5.92
C MET A 235 -4.33 6.44 6.51
N TYR A 236 -3.34 6.92 7.26
CA TYR A 236 -2.38 6.03 7.95
C TYR A 236 -3.08 5.02 8.84
N CYS A 237 -4.02 5.51 9.66
CA CYS A 237 -4.79 4.65 10.56
C CYS A 237 -5.71 3.69 9.82
N ALA A 238 -6.34 4.08 8.71
CA ALA A 238 -7.21 3.19 7.93
C ALA A 238 -6.43 2.06 7.23
N ILE A 239 -5.28 2.38 6.65
CA ILE A 239 -4.37 1.37 6.08
C ILE A 239 -3.88 0.42 7.18
N ALA A 240 -3.43 0.95 8.31
CA ALA A 240 -2.99 0.14 9.44
C ALA A 240 -4.13 -0.75 9.99
N PHE A 241 -5.34 -0.22 10.08
CA PHE A 241 -6.53 -0.95 10.54
C PHE A 241 -6.77 -2.19 9.66
N SER A 242 -6.68 -2.06 8.34
CA SER A 242 -6.88 -3.17 7.40
C SER A 242 -5.91 -4.35 7.63
N LEU A 243 -4.71 -4.08 8.18
CA LEU A 243 -3.67 -5.07 8.46
C LEU A 243 -3.73 -5.66 9.88
N VAL A 244 -4.66 -5.21 10.74
CA VAL A 244 -4.85 -5.73 12.10
C VAL A 244 -5.02 -7.26 12.17
N PRO A 245 -5.66 -7.96 11.19
CA PRO A 245 -5.74 -9.43 11.22
C PRO A 245 -4.39 -10.15 11.24
N LEU A 246 -3.28 -9.49 10.84
CA LEU A 246 -1.93 -10.05 10.91
C LEU A 246 -1.41 -10.17 12.35
N ILE A 247 -1.96 -9.42 13.30
CA ILE A 247 -1.62 -9.51 14.72
C ILE A 247 -2.20 -10.81 15.27
N ARG A 248 -1.35 -11.67 15.87
CA ARG A 248 -1.76 -13.00 16.31
C ARG A 248 -2.65 -12.98 17.56
N THR A 249 -2.28 -12.16 18.54
CA THR A 249 -2.92 -12.10 19.84
C THR A 249 -4.22 -11.31 19.78
N ASN A 250 -5.32 -11.90 20.18
CA ASN A 250 -6.64 -11.29 20.11
C ASN A 250 -6.74 -9.97 20.89
N ARG A 251 -6.15 -9.93 22.09
CA ARG A 251 -6.11 -8.70 22.92
C ARG A 251 -5.46 -7.53 22.16
N TRP A 252 -4.29 -7.77 21.58
CA TRP A 252 -3.60 -6.73 20.81
C TRP A 252 -4.35 -6.33 19.53
N ARG A 253 -5.05 -7.27 18.87
CA ARG A 253 -5.91 -6.93 17.72
C ARG A 253 -7.02 -5.96 18.14
N ILE A 254 -7.70 -6.24 19.26
CA ILE A 254 -8.77 -5.36 19.74
C ILE A 254 -8.20 -4.00 20.12
N ILE A 255 -7.11 -3.94 20.90
CA ILE A 255 -6.47 -2.68 21.29
C ILE A 255 -6.09 -1.87 20.06
N CYS A 256 -5.34 -2.45 19.12
CA CYS A 256 -4.93 -1.75 17.90
C CYS A 256 -6.15 -1.27 17.09
N ALA A 257 -7.15 -2.13 16.87
CA ALA A 257 -8.35 -1.74 16.13
C ALA A 257 -9.10 -0.60 16.81
N SER A 258 -9.26 -0.64 18.14
CA SER A 258 -9.96 0.41 18.89
C SER A 258 -9.22 1.74 18.86
N VAL A 259 -7.90 1.73 19.09
CA VAL A 259 -7.09 2.96 19.03
C VAL A 259 -7.09 3.56 17.61
N LEU A 260 -6.87 2.74 16.59
CA LEU A 260 -6.87 3.21 15.20
C LEU A 260 -8.23 3.79 14.82
N LEU A 261 -9.34 3.12 15.17
CA LEU A 261 -10.69 3.63 14.90
C LEU A 261 -10.96 4.95 15.63
N ALA A 262 -10.62 5.03 16.92
CA ALA A 262 -10.75 6.27 17.69
C ALA A 262 -9.96 7.42 17.06
N THR A 263 -8.74 7.14 16.59
CA THR A 263 -7.89 8.14 15.91
C THR A 263 -8.52 8.59 14.58
N ILE A 264 -9.09 7.67 13.79
CA ILE A 264 -9.77 8.00 12.53
C ILE A 264 -10.99 8.88 12.80
N VAL A 265 -11.79 8.56 13.82
CA VAL A 265 -12.95 9.38 14.21
C VAL A 265 -12.49 10.78 14.65
N ALA A 266 -11.45 10.88 15.47
CA ALA A 266 -10.90 12.15 15.92
C ALA A 266 -10.25 12.97 14.77
N SER A 267 -9.74 12.32 13.74
CA SER A 267 -9.17 13.01 12.57
C SER A 267 -10.25 13.57 11.60
N ALA A 268 -11.52 13.24 11.82
CA ALA A 268 -12.65 13.64 10.95
C ALA A 268 -12.49 13.28 9.46
N THR A 269 -11.66 12.28 9.14
CA THR A 269 -11.37 11.85 7.76
C THR A 269 -12.46 10.94 7.25
N ARG A 270 -13.45 11.50 6.54
CA ARG A 270 -14.65 10.77 6.07
C ARG A 270 -14.30 9.59 5.18
N THR A 271 -13.37 9.75 4.23
CA THR A 271 -12.94 8.67 3.34
C THR A 271 -12.29 7.52 4.10
N ALA A 272 -11.51 7.82 5.17
CA ALA A 272 -10.93 6.79 6.03
C ALA A 272 -12.00 6.00 6.79
N LEU A 273 -13.07 6.65 7.25
CA LEU A 273 -14.21 5.98 7.88
C LEU A 273 -14.93 5.05 6.90
N VAL A 274 -15.18 5.50 5.66
CA VAL A 274 -15.76 4.66 4.61
C VAL A 274 -14.87 3.46 4.32
N ALA A 275 -13.56 3.67 4.17
CA ALA A 275 -12.60 2.60 3.92
C ALA A 275 -12.62 1.56 5.05
N VAL A 276 -12.59 1.99 6.32
CA VAL A 276 -12.67 1.10 7.48
C VAL A 276 -14.02 0.38 7.54
N GLY A 277 -15.13 1.07 7.26
CA GLY A 277 -16.46 0.44 7.19
C GLY A 277 -16.49 -0.72 6.18
N LEU A 278 -15.93 -0.51 4.98
CA LEU A 278 -15.83 -1.55 3.95
C LEU A 278 -14.86 -2.69 4.36
N VAL A 279 -13.77 -2.39 5.05
CA VAL A 279 -12.88 -3.42 5.62
C VAL A 279 -13.59 -4.26 6.69
N VAL A 280 -14.36 -3.62 7.57
CA VAL A 280 -15.17 -4.34 8.57
C VAL A 280 -16.23 -5.21 7.89
N LEU A 281 -16.93 -4.70 6.88
CA LEU A 281 -17.87 -5.47 6.07
C LEU A 281 -17.16 -6.67 5.41
N TRP A 282 -15.98 -6.48 4.86
CA TRP A 282 -15.15 -7.55 4.32
C TRP A 282 -14.84 -8.62 5.39
N TRP A 283 -14.44 -8.22 6.60
CA TRP A 283 -14.20 -9.17 7.68
C TRP A 283 -15.45 -9.92 8.15
N MET A 284 -16.61 -9.25 8.14
CA MET A 284 -17.90 -9.90 8.44
C MET A 284 -18.23 -10.95 7.39
N ILE A 285 -18.10 -10.64 6.11
CA ILE A 285 -18.29 -11.59 5.00
C ILE A 285 -17.36 -12.80 5.16
N CYS A 286 -16.09 -12.57 5.51
CA CYS A 286 -15.14 -13.65 5.77
C CYS A 286 -15.56 -14.59 6.94
N ARG A 287 -16.33 -14.08 7.89
CA ARG A 287 -16.87 -14.90 9.02
C ARG A 287 -18.12 -15.69 8.62
N LEU A 288 -18.96 -15.12 7.77
CA LEU A 288 -20.23 -15.70 7.33
C LEU A 288 -20.10 -16.67 6.14
N ARG A 289 -18.93 -17.04 5.79
CA ARG A 289 -18.46 -17.71 4.54
C ARG A 289 -19.04 -19.07 4.20
N SER A 290 -20.26 -19.39 4.55
CA SER A 290 -20.84 -20.72 4.26
C SER A 290 -21.02 -21.03 2.76
N TYR A 291 -21.07 -20.01 1.89
CA TYR A 291 -21.51 -20.18 0.50
C TYR A 291 -20.58 -19.59 -0.58
N VAL A 292 -19.65 -18.69 -0.25
CA VAL A 292 -18.81 -18.01 -1.26
C VAL A 292 -17.33 -18.10 -0.93
N SER A 293 -16.51 -18.31 -1.97
CA SER A 293 -15.05 -18.36 -1.83
C SER A 293 -14.51 -16.99 -1.42
N ILE A 294 -13.72 -16.93 -0.33
CA ILE A 294 -12.98 -15.73 0.11
C ILE A 294 -12.16 -15.14 -1.05
N ARG A 295 -11.57 -16.00 -1.89
CA ARG A 295 -10.78 -15.56 -3.05
C ARG A 295 -11.62 -14.80 -4.06
N THR A 296 -12.80 -15.31 -4.40
CA THR A 296 -13.69 -14.68 -5.39
C THR A 296 -14.24 -13.37 -4.86
N MET A 297 -14.77 -13.38 -3.64
CA MET A 297 -15.34 -12.16 -3.02
C MET A 297 -14.27 -11.08 -2.80
N GLY A 298 -13.11 -11.45 -2.24
CA GLY A 298 -12.02 -10.50 -2.01
C GLY A 298 -11.51 -9.90 -3.31
N THR A 299 -11.39 -10.71 -4.38
CA THR A 299 -11.02 -10.22 -5.71
C THR A 299 -12.08 -9.25 -6.25
N ALA A 300 -13.37 -9.60 -6.14
CA ALA A 300 -14.45 -8.74 -6.61
C ALA A 300 -14.48 -7.40 -5.86
N PHE A 301 -14.40 -7.42 -4.53
CA PHE A 301 -14.36 -6.19 -3.72
C PHE A 301 -13.15 -5.31 -4.06
N ALA A 302 -11.96 -5.91 -4.16
CA ALA A 302 -10.75 -5.17 -4.52
C ALA A 302 -10.82 -4.61 -5.96
N ALA A 303 -11.36 -5.40 -6.91
CA ALA A 303 -11.53 -4.96 -8.29
C ALA A 303 -12.56 -3.83 -8.43
N VAL A 304 -13.68 -3.91 -7.71
CA VAL A 304 -14.68 -2.84 -7.68
C VAL A 304 -14.08 -1.57 -7.06
N ALA A 305 -13.41 -1.68 -5.92
CA ALA A 305 -12.75 -0.53 -5.29
C ALA A 305 -11.69 0.09 -6.22
N PHE A 306 -10.90 -0.73 -6.90
CA PHE A 306 -9.92 -0.29 -7.90
C PHE A 306 -10.60 0.43 -9.07
N ALA A 307 -11.60 -0.18 -9.69
CA ALA A 307 -12.35 0.43 -10.80
C ALA A 307 -12.99 1.76 -10.38
N THR A 308 -13.57 1.83 -9.17
CA THR A 308 -14.16 3.07 -8.63
C THR A 308 -13.09 4.16 -8.51
N ALA A 309 -11.91 3.84 -7.97
CA ALA A 309 -10.81 4.82 -7.85
C ALA A 309 -10.32 5.36 -9.20
N LEU A 310 -10.41 4.55 -10.26
CA LEU A 310 -10.02 4.97 -11.60
C LEU A 310 -11.11 5.75 -12.34
N ILE A 311 -12.39 5.43 -12.13
CA ILE A 311 -13.50 5.97 -12.93
C ILE A 311 -14.04 7.27 -12.33
N VAL A 312 -14.15 7.35 -11.00
CA VAL A 312 -14.80 8.47 -10.30
C VAL A 312 -14.31 9.85 -10.74
N PRO A 313 -13.01 10.13 -10.93
CA PRO A 313 -12.56 11.46 -11.31
C PRO A 313 -12.94 11.90 -12.74
N PHE A 314 -13.38 10.98 -13.60
CA PHE A 314 -13.82 11.29 -14.97
C PHE A 314 -15.33 11.48 -15.10
N LEU A 315 -16.08 11.29 -14.01
CA LEU A 315 -17.50 11.57 -14.00
C LEU A 315 -17.74 13.08 -13.82
N GLU A 316 -18.88 13.54 -14.31
CA GLU A 316 -19.30 14.93 -14.12
C GLU A 316 -19.75 15.18 -12.68
N TRP A 317 -19.06 16.04 -11.99
CA TRP A 317 -19.34 16.44 -10.61
C TRP A 317 -19.48 17.95 -10.51
N SER A 318 -20.30 18.43 -9.58
CA SER A 318 -20.24 19.84 -9.22
C SER A 318 -18.90 20.17 -8.57
N PRO A 319 -18.34 21.37 -8.78
CA PRO A 319 -17.03 21.77 -8.28
C PRO A 319 -16.85 21.55 -6.75
N GLU A 320 -17.93 21.73 -5.98
CA GLU A 320 -17.95 21.61 -4.52
C GLU A 320 -17.93 20.14 -4.04
N THR A 321 -18.18 19.19 -4.95
CA THR A 321 -18.27 17.78 -4.60
C THR A 321 -16.93 17.27 -4.05
N PHE A 322 -17.00 16.36 -3.09
CA PHE A 322 -15.85 15.81 -2.37
C PHE A 322 -14.98 16.87 -1.68
N THR A 323 -15.59 17.95 -1.21
CA THR A 323 -14.89 19.06 -0.56
C THR A 323 -13.91 19.71 -1.55
N GLU A 324 -14.44 20.18 -2.70
CA GLU A 324 -13.74 20.87 -3.79
C GLU A 324 -12.72 20.00 -4.58
N ARG A 325 -12.66 18.68 -4.31
CA ARG A 325 -11.74 17.80 -5.04
C ARG A 325 -12.15 17.59 -6.49
N ALA A 326 -13.45 17.62 -6.79
CA ALA A 326 -13.92 17.54 -8.17
C ALA A 326 -13.38 18.70 -9.02
N PHE A 327 -13.30 19.91 -8.47
CA PHE A 327 -12.66 21.05 -9.09
C PHE A 327 -11.17 20.81 -9.36
N ILE A 328 -10.45 20.23 -8.39
CA ILE A 328 -9.04 19.87 -8.55
C ILE A 328 -8.85 18.87 -9.68
N TRP A 329 -9.70 17.83 -9.71
CA TRP A 329 -9.61 16.78 -10.74
C TRP A 329 -9.84 17.34 -12.13
N SER A 330 -10.84 18.21 -12.32
CA SER A 330 -11.11 18.81 -13.63
C SER A 330 -9.94 19.62 -14.14
N GLY A 331 -9.34 20.49 -13.32
CA GLY A 331 -8.18 21.28 -13.71
C GLY A 331 -6.93 20.43 -13.92
N ALA A 332 -6.67 19.44 -13.07
CA ALA A 332 -5.54 18.53 -13.24
C ALA A 332 -5.66 17.69 -14.52
N LEU A 333 -6.88 17.25 -14.87
CA LEU A 333 -7.14 16.52 -16.12
C LEU A 333 -7.03 17.43 -17.36
N GLU A 334 -7.36 18.69 -17.26
CA GLU A 334 -7.15 19.68 -18.33
C GLU A 334 -5.65 19.86 -18.62
N LEU A 335 -4.85 20.11 -17.58
CA LEU A 335 -3.39 20.20 -17.71
C LEU A 335 -2.74 18.91 -18.22
N TRP A 336 -3.23 17.76 -17.80
CA TRP A 336 -2.77 16.47 -18.30
C TRP A 336 -3.04 16.29 -19.80
N ARG A 337 -4.17 16.78 -20.33
CA ARG A 337 -4.50 16.69 -21.78
C ARG A 337 -3.48 17.37 -22.68
N ASP A 338 -2.79 18.40 -22.18
CA ASP A 338 -1.73 19.07 -22.91
C ASP A 338 -0.44 18.23 -22.99
N ASN A 339 -0.22 17.34 -22.01
CA ASN A 339 0.94 16.46 -21.92
C ASN A 339 0.56 15.01 -21.59
N PRO A 340 -0.23 14.33 -22.44
CA PRO A 340 -0.91 13.08 -22.05
C PRO A 340 0.04 11.91 -21.84
N VAL A 341 1.19 11.86 -22.51
CA VAL A 341 2.11 10.72 -22.47
C VAL A 341 3.00 10.75 -21.24
N VAL A 342 3.62 11.88 -20.95
CA VAL A 342 4.65 12.01 -19.91
C VAL A 342 4.21 12.85 -18.70
N GLY A 343 3.04 13.50 -18.77
CA GLY A 343 2.56 14.43 -17.74
C GLY A 343 3.32 15.75 -17.72
N VAL A 344 3.04 16.57 -16.72
CA VAL A 344 3.64 17.89 -16.55
C VAL A 344 4.92 17.89 -15.68
N GLY A 345 5.22 16.76 -15.02
CA GLY A 345 6.41 16.60 -14.19
C GLY A 345 6.10 16.29 -12.73
N PHE A 346 7.06 15.64 -12.07
CA PHE A 346 6.89 15.12 -10.72
C PHE A 346 6.92 16.20 -9.62
N ASN A 347 7.58 17.33 -9.88
CA ASN A 347 7.67 18.49 -8.98
C ASN A 347 6.64 19.58 -9.27
N TRP A 348 5.77 19.41 -10.26
CA TRP A 348 4.84 20.46 -10.71
C TRP A 348 4.07 21.12 -9.56
N PHE A 349 3.53 20.35 -8.63
CA PHE A 349 2.83 20.89 -7.46
C PHE A 349 3.72 21.69 -6.50
N LEU A 350 5.04 21.45 -6.53
CA LEU A 350 6.01 22.14 -5.67
C LEU A 350 6.56 23.43 -6.31
N THR A 351 6.50 23.54 -7.63
CA THR A 351 7.08 24.66 -8.40
C THR A 351 6.00 25.54 -9.02
N GLU A 352 5.44 25.11 -10.14
CA GLU A 352 4.47 25.88 -10.91
C GLU A 352 3.05 25.79 -10.33
N GLY A 353 2.68 24.65 -9.75
CA GLY A 353 1.38 24.47 -9.10
C GLY A 353 1.14 25.47 -7.98
N GLN A 354 2.17 25.86 -7.24
CA GLN A 354 2.06 26.90 -6.20
C GLN A 354 1.90 28.29 -6.79
N SER A 355 2.57 28.61 -7.90
CA SER A 355 2.50 29.92 -8.53
C SER A 355 1.22 30.12 -9.36
N GLN A 356 0.75 29.09 -10.06
CA GLN A 356 -0.51 29.14 -10.81
C GLN A 356 -1.74 28.99 -9.91
N ALA A 357 -1.63 28.25 -8.81
CA ALA A 357 -2.69 28.11 -7.83
C ALA A 357 -3.02 29.41 -7.08
N GLN A 358 -2.07 30.34 -7.00
CA GLN A 358 -2.35 31.70 -6.49
C GLN A 358 -3.28 32.50 -7.42
N ILE A 359 -3.35 32.16 -8.71
CA ILE A 359 -4.20 32.84 -9.69
C ILE A 359 -5.64 32.31 -9.66
N VAL A 360 -5.87 31.03 -9.26
CA VAL A 360 -7.16 30.37 -9.34
C VAL A 360 -7.45 29.57 -8.05
N THR A 361 -7.64 30.20 -6.91
CA THR A 361 -8.15 29.60 -5.63
C THR A 361 -7.60 28.20 -5.23
N TRP A 362 -6.53 27.72 -5.85
CA TRP A 362 -5.89 26.43 -5.64
C TRP A 362 -4.83 26.46 -4.51
N SER A 363 -4.86 27.52 -3.71
CA SER A 363 -3.87 27.75 -2.67
C SER A 363 -3.70 26.57 -1.71
N GLY A 364 -2.53 25.94 -1.73
CA GLY A 364 -2.11 24.93 -0.77
C GLY A 364 -2.29 23.48 -1.23
N MET A 365 -2.48 23.19 -2.51
CA MET A 365 -2.56 21.82 -3.01
C MET A 365 -1.19 21.27 -3.37
N GLY A 366 -0.76 20.28 -2.63
CA GLY A 366 0.48 19.53 -2.91
C GLY A 366 0.28 18.26 -3.74
N THR A 367 -0.97 17.94 -4.13
CA THR A 367 -1.30 16.67 -4.83
C THR A 367 -2.60 16.80 -5.63
N GLY A 368 -2.82 15.88 -6.58
CA GLY A 368 -4.06 15.75 -7.35
C GLY A 368 -5.25 15.18 -6.58
N HIS A 369 -5.11 14.88 -5.29
CA HIS A 369 -6.17 14.34 -4.40
C HIS A 369 -7.00 13.17 -5.00
N ASN A 370 -6.40 12.37 -5.87
CA ASN A 370 -6.92 11.10 -6.38
C ASN A 370 -5.76 10.24 -6.87
N LEU A 371 -5.85 8.93 -6.68
CA LEU A 371 -4.81 7.98 -7.05
C LEU A 371 -4.41 8.08 -8.53
N LEU A 372 -5.39 8.16 -9.44
CA LEU A 372 -5.14 8.18 -10.87
C LEU A 372 -4.76 9.57 -11.37
N VAL A 373 -5.53 10.60 -10.96
CA VAL A 373 -5.32 11.99 -11.39
C VAL A 373 -3.92 12.49 -11.00
N ASP A 374 -3.49 12.22 -9.77
CA ASP A 374 -2.16 12.62 -9.30
C ASP A 374 -1.03 11.99 -10.14
N ASN A 375 -1.19 10.71 -10.51
CA ASN A 375 -0.19 10.01 -11.32
C ASN A 375 -0.28 10.38 -12.81
N LEU A 376 -1.48 10.62 -13.36
CA LEU A 376 -1.64 11.10 -14.74
C LEU A 376 -1.02 12.50 -14.91
N LEU A 377 -1.29 13.41 -13.97
CA LEU A 377 -0.74 14.75 -14.04
C LEU A 377 0.79 14.72 -13.96
N LYS A 378 1.37 14.00 -12.98
CA LYS A 378 2.82 13.98 -12.77
C LYS A 378 3.58 13.19 -13.81
N TYR A 379 3.05 12.03 -14.23
CA TYR A 379 3.83 11.02 -14.99
C TYR A 379 3.16 10.59 -16.29
N GLY A 380 1.99 11.12 -16.62
CA GLY A 380 1.24 10.80 -17.81
C GLY A 380 0.81 9.35 -17.92
N LEU A 381 0.36 8.95 -19.09
CA LEU A 381 -0.01 7.57 -19.39
C LEU A 381 1.19 6.60 -19.27
N ALA A 382 2.40 7.06 -19.59
CA ALA A 382 3.60 6.22 -19.49
C ALA A 382 3.88 5.83 -18.05
N GLY A 383 3.78 6.76 -17.09
CA GLY A 383 3.90 6.43 -15.68
C GLY A 383 2.79 5.51 -15.18
N VAL A 384 1.53 5.84 -15.50
CA VAL A 384 0.38 5.01 -15.10
C VAL A 384 0.48 3.60 -15.67
N ALA A 385 0.96 3.44 -16.91
CA ALA A 385 1.16 2.13 -17.53
C ALA A 385 2.14 1.23 -16.76
N THR A 386 3.08 1.81 -16.00
CA THR A 386 3.97 1.02 -15.10
C THR A 386 3.32 0.69 -13.76
N LEU A 387 2.37 1.52 -13.29
CA LEU A 387 1.71 1.34 -11.99
C LEU A 387 0.54 0.35 -12.04
N VAL A 388 -0.25 0.37 -13.12
CA VAL A 388 -1.41 -0.53 -13.30
C VAL A 388 -1.04 -2.02 -13.13
N PRO A 389 0.06 -2.53 -13.72
CA PRO A 389 0.52 -3.90 -13.46
C PRO A 389 0.79 -4.20 -11.99
N ILE A 390 1.34 -3.24 -11.22
CA ILE A 390 1.60 -3.38 -9.79
C ILE A 390 0.27 -3.54 -9.03
N TRP A 391 -0.72 -2.70 -9.32
CA TRP A 391 -2.02 -2.74 -8.64
C TRP A 391 -2.80 -4.01 -8.97
N ILE A 392 -2.90 -4.37 -10.25
CA ILE A 392 -3.54 -5.62 -10.71
C ILE A 392 -2.77 -6.84 -10.18
N GLY A 393 -1.45 -6.82 -10.29
CA GLY A 393 -0.58 -7.88 -9.79
C GLY A 393 -0.79 -8.15 -8.30
N ALA A 394 -0.95 -7.11 -7.48
CA ALA A 394 -1.23 -7.25 -6.05
C ALA A 394 -2.58 -7.91 -5.77
N ILE A 395 -3.64 -7.59 -6.55
CA ILE A 395 -4.94 -8.28 -6.46
C ILE A 395 -4.77 -9.77 -6.79
N LEU A 396 -4.08 -10.08 -7.90
CA LEU A 396 -3.85 -11.47 -8.34
C LEU A 396 -2.95 -12.25 -7.38
N ALA A 397 -1.87 -11.64 -6.88
CA ALA A 397 -1.00 -12.24 -5.87
C ALA A 397 -1.76 -12.53 -4.57
N THR A 398 -2.59 -11.60 -4.11
CA THR A 398 -3.44 -11.80 -2.93
C THR A 398 -4.45 -12.93 -3.15
N ARG A 399 -5.07 -13.01 -4.35
CA ARG A 399 -5.97 -14.11 -4.72
C ARG A 399 -5.27 -15.47 -4.67
N ALA A 400 -4.01 -15.53 -5.10
CA ALA A 400 -3.21 -16.76 -5.12
C ALA A 400 -2.74 -17.21 -3.73
N MET A 401 -2.78 -16.35 -2.70
CA MET A 401 -2.39 -16.72 -1.35
C MET A 401 -3.24 -17.85 -0.78
N ARG A 402 -2.68 -18.58 0.20
CA ARG A 402 -3.46 -19.54 1.00
C ARG A 402 -4.53 -18.79 1.79
N VAL A 403 -5.75 -19.36 1.81
CA VAL A 403 -6.86 -18.81 2.60
C VAL A 403 -6.47 -18.75 4.08
N GLY A 404 -6.44 -17.56 4.63
CA GLY A 404 -6.01 -17.32 6.01
C GLY A 404 -5.92 -15.82 6.34
N ARG A 405 -5.33 -15.53 7.49
CA ARG A 405 -5.23 -14.14 7.99
C ARG A 405 -4.47 -13.21 7.05
N GLU A 406 -3.41 -13.72 6.40
CA GLU A 406 -2.59 -12.94 5.47
C GLU A 406 -3.43 -12.53 4.25
N GLN A 407 -4.17 -13.46 3.64
CA GLN A 407 -5.04 -13.16 2.51
C GLN A 407 -6.17 -12.18 2.88
N ILE A 408 -6.82 -12.40 4.04
CA ILE A 408 -7.89 -11.53 4.54
C ILE A 408 -7.36 -10.10 4.76
N ALA A 409 -6.18 -9.96 5.37
CA ALA A 409 -5.55 -8.67 5.61
C ALA A 409 -5.14 -7.98 4.31
N CYS A 410 -4.55 -8.71 3.35
CA CYS A 410 -4.15 -8.14 2.06
C CYS A 410 -5.35 -7.67 1.24
N PHE A 411 -6.45 -8.43 1.18
CA PHE A 411 -7.67 -7.94 0.53
C PHE A 411 -8.25 -6.73 1.26
N GLY A 412 -8.30 -6.75 2.60
CA GLY A 412 -8.70 -5.58 3.40
C GLY A 412 -7.84 -4.35 3.10
N TYR A 413 -6.52 -4.54 2.97
CA TYR A 413 -5.60 -3.49 2.58
C TYR A 413 -5.89 -2.92 1.17
N LEU A 414 -6.06 -3.79 0.18
CA LEU A 414 -6.35 -3.36 -1.20
C LEU A 414 -7.67 -2.58 -1.28
N ILE A 415 -8.71 -3.06 -0.58
CA ILE A 415 -9.99 -2.36 -0.47
C ILE A 415 -9.78 -0.97 0.15
N ALA A 416 -9.13 -0.90 1.32
CA ALA A 416 -8.88 0.38 1.98
C ALA A 416 -8.04 1.33 1.12
N PHE A 417 -6.97 0.83 0.50
CA PHE A 417 -6.08 1.60 -0.35
C PHE A 417 -6.80 2.23 -1.55
N PHE A 418 -7.60 1.46 -2.28
CA PHE A 418 -8.30 1.97 -3.45
C PHE A 418 -9.45 2.91 -3.07
N ILE A 419 -10.17 2.64 -1.99
CA ILE A 419 -11.22 3.57 -1.50
C ILE A 419 -10.61 4.91 -1.06
N LEU A 420 -9.49 4.89 -0.33
CA LEU A 420 -8.75 6.10 0.01
C LEU A 420 -8.26 6.82 -1.26
N GLY A 421 -7.82 6.06 -2.25
CA GLY A 421 -7.35 6.55 -3.54
C GLY A 421 -8.39 7.29 -4.38
N ILE A 422 -9.69 7.20 -4.03
CA ILE A 422 -10.74 7.98 -4.69
C ILE A 422 -10.56 9.47 -4.43
N THR A 423 -10.20 9.85 -3.21
CA THR A 423 -10.14 11.25 -2.78
C THR A 423 -8.77 11.69 -2.28
N GLU A 424 -7.76 10.83 -2.30
CA GLU A 424 -6.41 11.13 -1.81
C GLU A 424 -5.34 10.55 -2.73
N ALA A 425 -4.19 11.21 -2.80
CA ALA A 425 -2.99 10.71 -3.48
C ALA A 425 -2.26 9.73 -2.55
N VAL A 426 -2.71 8.47 -2.53
CA VAL A 426 -2.24 7.44 -1.57
C VAL A 426 -0.97 6.73 -2.01
N TRP A 427 -0.55 6.88 -3.28
CA TRP A 427 0.58 6.17 -3.86
C TRP A 427 1.87 6.98 -3.80
N ASN A 428 2.96 6.37 -3.36
CA ASN A 428 4.29 6.95 -3.50
C ASN A 428 5.39 5.89 -3.47
N LEU A 429 6.40 6.06 -4.33
CA LEU A 429 7.58 5.20 -4.42
C LEU A 429 8.81 5.74 -3.65
N TRP A 430 8.74 6.97 -3.14
CA TRP A 430 9.84 7.62 -2.47
C TRP A 430 9.84 7.34 -0.96
N PRO A 431 10.89 6.72 -0.40
CA PRO A 431 10.93 6.32 1.00
C PRO A 431 10.84 7.45 2.02
N ASN A 432 11.21 8.67 1.62
CA ASN A 432 11.14 9.87 2.44
C ASN A 432 9.79 10.60 2.37
N VAL A 433 8.83 10.06 1.61
CA VAL A 433 7.48 10.60 1.49
C VAL A 433 6.53 9.79 2.35
N GLN A 434 5.63 10.50 3.01
CA GLN A 434 4.68 9.99 3.99
C GLN A 434 3.89 8.76 3.51
N GLN A 435 3.49 8.69 2.25
CA GLN A 435 2.69 7.59 1.71
C GLN A 435 3.50 6.31 1.43
N PHE A 436 4.83 6.35 1.35
CA PHE A 436 5.65 5.19 1.00
C PHE A 436 5.42 3.96 1.91
N PRO A 437 5.46 4.08 3.25
CA PRO A 437 5.26 2.93 4.13
C PRO A 437 3.88 2.30 4.04
N THR A 438 2.88 3.07 3.64
CA THR A 438 1.48 2.64 3.53
C THR A 438 1.07 2.26 2.11
N SER A 439 1.94 2.46 1.12
CA SER A 439 1.70 2.14 -0.29
C SER A 439 2.79 1.23 -0.87
N ALA A 440 3.80 1.78 -1.53
CA ALA A 440 4.79 1.01 -2.28
C ALA A 440 5.47 -0.09 -1.45
N LEU A 441 5.78 0.14 -0.18
CA LEU A 441 6.38 -0.85 0.70
C LEU A 441 5.46 -2.07 0.89
N ILE A 442 4.15 -1.86 1.09
CA ILE A 442 3.18 -2.95 1.27
C ILE A 442 2.98 -3.69 -0.06
N PHE A 443 2.78 -2.96 -1.17
CA PHE A 443 2.64 -3.56 -2.50
C PHE A 443 3.89 -4.38 -2.87
N ALA A 444 5.08 -3.84 -2.67
CA ALA A 444 6.34 -4.55 -2.90
C ALA A 444 6.41 -5.83 -2.03
N THR A 445 5.98 -5.75 -0.78
CA THR A 445 5.93 -6.93 0.10
C THR A 445 4.96 -7.98 -0.42
N VAL A 446 3.74 -7.59 -0.82
CA VAL A 446 2.72 -8.53 -1.33
C VAL A 446 3.19 -9.23 -2.59
N LEU A 447 3.86 -8.49 -3.50
CA LEU A 447 4.31 -9.01 -4.79
C LEU A 447 5.63 -9.78 -4.73
N MET A 448 6.52 -9.37 -3.82
CA MET A 448 7.86 -9.96 -3.68
C MET A 448 7.98 -10.89 -2.46
N ALA A 449 6.87 -11.19 -1.75
CA ALA A 449 6.88 -12.09 -0.60
C ALA A 449 7.28 -13.51 -0.99
N ARG A 450 7.92 -14.21 -0.06
CA ARG A 450 8.24 -15.63 -0.21
C ARG A 450 6.97 -16.46 -0.16
N ASN A 451 6.56 -17.03 -1.29
CA ASN A 451 5.44 -17.95 -1.36
C ASN A 451 5.89 -19.34 -0.90
N ARG A 452 5.32 -19.87 0.17
CA ARG A 452 5.61 -21.22 0.70
C ARG A 452 5.32 -22.37 -0.27
N TYR A 453 4.61 -22.13 -1.36
CA TYR A 453 4.27 -23.14 -2.36
C TYR A 453 5.45 -23.64 -3.19
N GLN A 454 6.55 -22.89 -3.26
CA GLN A 454 7.75 -23.33 -3.99
C GLN A 454 8.66 -24.26 -3.16
N GLU A 455 8.51 -24.30 -1.84
CA GLU A 455 9.34 -25.15 -0.97
C GLU A 455 8.87 -26.61 -0.89
N SER A 456 7.63 -26.91 -1.26
CA SER A 456 7.12 -28.29 -1.28
C SER A 456 7.30 -29.01 -2.62
N ALA A 457 7.84 -28.31 -3.63
CA ALA A 457 8.10 -28.85 -4.97
C ALA A 457 9.59 -28.96 -5.31
N SER A 458 10.48 -28.52 -4.43
CA SER A 458 11.94 -28.73 -4.47
C SER A 458 12.39 -29.72 -3.39
#